data_5d178d1ec9ce23439e46f4fa0a95fc76
#
_entry.id   5d178d1ec9ce23439e46f4fa0a95fc76
#
_cell.length_a   1.000
_cell.length_b   1.000
_cell.length_c   1.000
_cell.angle_alpha   90.00
_cell.angle_beta   90.00
_cell.angle_gamma   90.00
#
_symmetry.space_group_name_H-M   'P 1'
#
loop_
_entity.id
_entity.type
_entity.pdbx_description
1 polymer ?
#
loop_
_entity_poly.entity_id
_entity_poly.type
_entity_poly.pdbx_seq_one_letter_code
_entity_poly.pdbx_strand_id
1 'polypeptide(L)'
;MEQIFNCRVLIEKHLQHQKDLFHNFIDFKKAFDRVWHDGLWHVLRGFNVEEGLVQVVQALYEHSSSAVLLNNQLGEFFQTTVGVRQGCLLSPVLFNLYLERIMLDTLQDHHTSISIGGRPICNLRFADDIDLMGGSNTELQDLTNKLATTASAYGMEVSSEKSKVLVNSTSNISANITMNGEPLEEVTSFKYLGATLSKDGTCTAEVRIRIAIATAAMARLARVWKSNIGFPTKFKLFRSLVISILLYGCETWTLLAETERRIQAFEMKCLRRLL
;
A
#
# COMPACT_ATOMS: atom_id res chain seq x y z
N MET A 1 2.58 -4.72 8.24
CA MET A 1 1.51 -4.63 9.26
C MET A 1 1.57 -3.33 10.04
N GLU A 2 2.75 -2.85 10.43
CA GLU A 2 2.92 -1.59 11.18
C GLU A 2 2.23 -0.38 10.52
N GLN A 3 2.33 -0.24 9.19
CA GLN A 3 1.70 0.88 8.47
C GLN A 3 0.16 0.84 8.58
N ILE A 4 -0.46 -0.34 8.46
CA ILE A 4 -1.91 -0.49 8.64
C ILE A 4 -2.31 -0.14 10.06
N PHE A 5 -1.53 -0.60 11.06
CA PHE A 5 -1.75 -0.29 12.47
C PHE A 5 -1.66 1.23 12.72
N ASN A 6 -0.59 1.87 12.24
CA ASN A 6 -0.40 3.31 12.40
C ASN A 6 -1.54 4.11 11.76
N CYS A 7 -1.96 3.75 10.54
CA CYS A 7 -3.08 4.38 9.87
C CYS A 7 -4.38 4.26 10.68
N ARG A 8 -4.70 3.05 11.19
CA ARG A 8 -5.89 2.84 12.04
C ARG A 8 -5.83 3.62 13.34
N VAL A 9 -4.69 3.65 14.01
CA VAL A 9 -4.52 4.43 15.26
C VAL A 9 -4.74 5.92 14.99
N LEU A 10 -4.25 6.43 13.84
CA LEU A 10 -4.48 7.82 13.43
C LEU A 10 -5.98 8.09 13.23
N ILE A 11 -6.66 7.24 12.45
CA ILE A 11 -8.09 7.35 12.20
C ILE A 11 -8.89 7.33 13.52
N GLU A 12 -8.65 6.32 14.37
CA GLU A 12 -9.38 6.19 15.65
C GLU A 12 -9.17 7.39 16.57
N LYS A 13 -7.92 7.88 16.69
CA LYS A 13 -7.62 9.07 17.51
C LYS A 13 -8.30 10.33 16.98
N HIS A 14 -8.28 10.54 15.65
CA HIS A 14 -8.94 11.72 15.09
C HIS A 14 -10.45 11.68 15.30
N LEU A 15 -11.09 10.54 15.03
CA LEU A 15 -12.51 10.36 15.28
C LEU A 15 -12.87 10.51 16.76
N GLN A 16 -12.06 9.97 17.68
CA GLN A 16 -12.27 10.09 19.12
C GLN A 16 -12.22 11.55 19.60
N HIS A 17 -11.36 12.36 18.99
CA HIS A 17 -11.20 13.79 19.30
C HIS A 17 -12.06 14.70 18.41
N GLN A 18 -12.97 14.13 17.61
CA GLN A 18 -13.84 14.87 16.67
C GLN A 18 -13.05 15.76 15.71
N LYS A 19 -11.86 15.28 15.30
CA LYS A 19 -11.01 15.95 14.32
C LYS A 19 -11.11 15.22 12.99
N ASP A 20 -11.07 15.99 11.92
CA ASP A 20 -11.06 15.46 10.58
C ASP A 20 -9.67 14.92 10.23
N LEU A 21 -9.63 13.87 9.42
CA LEU A 21 -8.43 13.29 8.86
C LEU A 21 -8.68 13.00 7.38
N PHE A 22 -7.87 13.60 6.55
CA PHE A 22 -7.93 13.46 5.10
C PHE A 22 -6.76 12.60 4.64
N HIS A 23 -7.05 11.58 3.84
CA HIS A 23 -6.09 10.68 3.23
C HIS A 23 -6.09 10.82 1.73
N ASN A 24 -4.92 10.79 1.10
CA ASN A 24 -4.76 10.61 -0.32
C ASN A 24 -3.83 9.43 -0.57
N PHE A 25 -4.40 8.30 -0.97
CA PHE A 25 -3.66 7.10 -1.34
C PHE A 25 -3.13 7.26 -2.76
N ILE A 26 -1.82 7.35 -2.87
CA ILE A 26 -1.10 7.60 -4.11
C ILE A 26 -0.75 6.29 -4.81
N ASP A 27 -1.01 6.22 -6.10
CA ASP A 27 -0.57 5.14 -7.00
C ASP A 27 0.36 5.70 -8.07
N PHE A 28 1.56 5.16 -8.21
CA PHE A 28 2.49 5.53 -9.26
C PHE A 28 2.26 4.68 -10.52
N LYS A 29 2.27 5.30 -11.68
CA LYS A 29 2.23 4.58 -12.96
C LYS A 29 3.55 3.87 -13.21
N LYS A 30 3.56 2.53 -13.14
CA LYS A 30 4.74 1.70 -13.41
C LYS A 30 5.96 2.16 -12.60
N ALA A 31 5.82 2.28 -11.27
CA ALA A 31 6.82 2.86 -10.38
C ALA A 31 8.26 2.36 -10.65
N PHE A 32 8.46 1.04 -10.66
CA PHE A 32 9.77 0.42 -10.90
C PHE A 32 10.31 0.66 -12.32
N ASP A 33 9.44 0.76 -13.32
CA ASP A 33 9.84 0.90 -14.73
C ASP A 33 10.18 2.35 -15.10
N ARG A 34 9.89 3.33 -14.21
CA ARG A 34 10.07 4.76 -14.47
C ARG A 34 11.26 5.38 -13.73
N VAL A 35 11.99 4.63 -12.95
CA VAL A 35 13.16 5.15 -12.24
C VAL A 35 14.20 5.63 -13.27
N TRP A 36 14.42 6.93 -13.35
CA TRP A 36 15.40 7.52 -14.26
C TRP A 36 16.82 7.25 -13.78
N HIS A 37 17.65 6.63 -14.61
CA HIS A 37 18.99 6.14 -14.23
C HIS A 37 19.91 7.28 -13.78
N ASP A 38 20.04 8.38 -14.55
CA ASP A 38 20.93 9.47 -14.17
C ASP A 38 20.46 10.15 -12.88
N GLY A 39 19.13 10.29 -12.70
CA GLY A 39 18.53 10.75 -11.45
C GLY A 39 18.84 9.82 -10.30
N LEU A 40 18.80 8.51 -10.50
CA LEU A 40 19.14 7.51 -9.48
C LEU A 40 20.62 7.64 -9.05
N TRP A 41 21.54 7.84 -9.99
CA TRP A 41 22.96 8.02 -9.67
C TRP A 41 23.19 9.31 -8.88
N HIS A 42 22.48 10.37 -9.23
CA HIS A 42 22.52 11.61 -8.46
C HIS A 42 21.98 11.42 -7.04
N VAL A 43 20.88 10.71 -6.90
CA VAL A 43 20.27 10.38 -5.59
C VAL A 43 21.24 9.56 -4.72
N LEU A 44 21.87 8.52 -5.26
CA LEU A 44 22.84 7.71 -4.52
C LEU A 44 24.00 8.55 -3.98
N ARG A 45 24.57 9.44 -4.81
CA ARG A 45 25.61 10.39 -4.38
C ARG A 45 25.08 11.35 -3.31
N GLY A 46 23.85 11.83 -3.44
CA GLY A 46 23.18 12.69 -2.46
C GLY A 46 22.98 12.03 -1.09
N PHE A 47 22.89 10.70 -1.03
CA PHE A 47 22.87 9.90 0.20
C PHE A 47 24.29 9.49 0.67
N ASN A 48 25.35 10.08 0.12
CA ASN A 48 26.76 9.78 0.43
C ASN A 48 27.13 8.29 0.21
N VAL A 49 26.52 7.63 -0.78
CA VAL A 49 26.98 6.32 -1.22
C VAL A 49 28.36 6.48 -1.88
N GLU A 50 29.32 5.63 -1.50
CA GLU A 50 30.69 5.66 -2.02
C GLU A 50 30.71 5.57 -3.56
N GLU A 51 31.50 6.43 -4.22
CA GLU A 51 31.53 6.54 -5.68
C GLU A 51 31.87 5.23 -6.37
N GLY A 52 32.79 4.42 -5.79
CA GLY A 52 33.12 3.10 -6.32
C GLY A 52 31.90 2.17 -6.37
N LEU A 53 31.02 2.22 -5.36
CA LEU A 53 29.78 1.44 -5.36
C LEU A 53 28.75 1.99 -6.35
N VAL A 54 28.65 3.31 -6.49
CA VAL A 54 27.79 3.93 -7.52
C VAL A 54 28.21 3.48 -8.91
N GLN A 55 29.51 3.49 -9.22
CA GLN A 55 30.05 3.02 -10.51
C GLN A 55 29.77 1.54 -10.77
N VAL A 56 29.88 0.68 -9.74
CA VAL A 56 29.53 -0.75 -9.88
C VAL A 56 28.05 -0.90 -10.21
N VAL A 57 27.16 -0.17 -9.53
CA VAL A 57 25.73 -0.22 -9.84
C VAL A 57 25.45 0.33 -11.24
N GLN A 58 26.08 1.43 -11.64
CA GLN A 58 25.97 1.96 -13.01
C GLN A 58 26.36 0.92 -14.05
N ALA A 59 27.50 0.27 -13.89
CA ALA A 59 27.99 -0.77 -14.81
C ALA A 59 27.00 -1.95 -14.95
N LEU A 60 26.24 -2.29 -13.89
CA LEU A 60 25.20 -3.31 -13.95
C LEU A 60 24.03 -2.90 -14.86
N TYR A 61 23.77 -1.61 -15.03
CA TYR A 61 22.67 -1.08 -15.83
C TYR A 61 23.08 -0.60 -17.23
N GLU A 62 24.37 -0.27 -17.47
CA GLU A 62 24.88 0.37 -18.69
C GLU A 62 24.58 -0.42 -19.98
N HIS A 63 24.59 -1.75 -19.90
CA HIS A 63 24.29 -2.63 -21.05
C HIS A 63 23.01 -3.42 -20.86
N SER A 64 22.07 -2.90 -20.04
CA SER A 64 20.83 -3.63 -19.84
C SER A 64 19.94 -3.52 -21.07
N SER A 65 19.50 -4.67 -21.55
CA SER A 65 18.60 -4.79 -22.68
C SER A 65 17.41 -5.68 -22.34
N SER A 66 16.30 -5.43 -23.01
CA SER A 66 15.07 -6.20 -22.89
C SER A 66 14.62 -6.67 -24.25
N ALA A 67 13.88 -7.77 -24.29
CA ALA A 67 13.22 -8.26 -25.49
C ALA A 67 11.81 -8.72 -25.15
N VAL A 68 10.90 -8.63 -26.09
CA VAL A 68 9.51 -9.08 -25.91
C VAL A 68 9.43 -10.56 -26.28
N LEU A 69 8.88 -11.38 -25.37
CA LEU A 69 8.56 -12.78 -25.64
C LEU A 69 7.07 -12.90 -25.97
N LEU A 70 6.75 -13.23 -27.23
CA LEU A 70 5.37 -13.41 -27.69
C LEU A 70 5.24 -14.79 -28.36
N ASN A 71 4.28 -15.59 -27.93
CA ASN A 71 4.02 -16.94 -28.47
C ASN A 71 5.29 -17.82 -28.55
N ASN A 72 6.12 -17.79 -27.51
CA ASN A 72 7.44 -18.47 -27.45
C ASN A 72 8.48 -17.99 -28.50
N GLN A 73 8.25 -16.89 -29.17
CA GLN A 73 9.22 -16.25 -30.05
C GLN A 73 9.80 -15.01 -29.36
N LEU A 74 11.12 -14.95 -29.30
CA LEU A 74 11.85 -13.82 -28.74
C LEU A 74 11.99 -12.74 -29.82
N GLY A 75 11.54 -11.52 -29.52
CA GLY A 75 11.73 -10.36 -30.38
C GLY A 75 13.16 -9.80 -30.34
N GLU A 76 13.40 -8.71 -31.04
CA GLU A 76 14.66 -8.00 -31.00
C GLU A 76 14.96 -7.38 -29.64
N PHE A 77 16.26 -7.36 -29.29
CA PHE A 77 16.70 -6.71 -28.05
C PHE A 77 16.77 -5.20 -28.23
N PHE A 78 16.27 -4.47 -27.24
CA PHE A 78 16.37 -3.02 -27.15
C PHE A 78 17.00 -2.60 -25.82
N GLN A 79 17.78 -1.52 -25.82
CA GLN A 79 18.40 -1.00 -24.59
C GLN A 79 17.33 -0.37 -23.69
N THR A 80 17.47 -0.61 -22.38
CA THR A 80 16.66 0.02 -21.35
C THR A 80 17.45 1.14 -20.67
N THR A 81 16.94 2.38 -20.78
CA THR A 81 17.58 3.59 -20.21
C THR A 81 16.89 4.08 -18.94
N VAL A 82 15.80 3.43 -18.56
CA VAL A 82 14.98 3.74 -17.38
C VAL A 82 14.54 2.44 -16.72
N GLY A 83 14.16 2.55 -15.45
CA GLY A 83 13.61 1.47 -14.66
C GLY A 83 14.64 0.66 -13.88
N VAL A 84 14.19 0.08 -12.77
CA VAL A 84 14.96 -0.89 -12.00
C VAL A 84 14.45 -2.30 -12.31
N ARG A 85 15.38 -3.27 -12.37
CA ARG A 85 15.07 -4.64 -12.82
C ARG A 85 14.15 -5.35 -11.84
N GLN A 86 12.94 -5.69 -12.27
CA GLN A 86 12.01 -6.49 -11.47
C GLN A 86 12.59 -7.88 -11.18
N GLY A 87 12.55 -8.31 -9.91
CA GLY A 87 13.15 -9.57 -9.47
C GLY A 87 14.63 -9.51 -9.07
N CYS A 88 15.32 -8.39 -9.29
CA CYS A 88 16.68 -8.18 -8.79
C CYS A 88 16.65 -7.80 -7.30
N LEU A 89 17.56 -8.36 -6.50
CA LEU A 89 17.65 -8.08 -5.06
C LEU A 89 18.01 -6.61 -4.73
N LEU A 90 18.71 -5.92 -5.62
CA LEU A 90 19.08 -4.52 -5.46
C LEU A 90 17.94 -3.56 -5.79
N SER A 91 17.04 -3.93 -6.70
CA SER A 91 16.02 -3.03 -7.22
C SER A 91 15.09 -2.44 -6.15
N PRO A 92 14.61 -3.20 -5.13
CA PRO A 92 13.83 -2.60 -4.06
C PRO A 92 14.60 -1.56 -3.24
N VAL A 93 15.90 -1.78 -3.02
CA VAL A 93 16.75 -0.84 -2.27
C VAL A 93 16.95 0.45 -3.08
N LEU A 94 17.30 0.32 -4.36
CA LEU A 94 17.49 1.46 -5.26
C LEU A 94 16.21 2.27 -5.43
N PHE A 95 15.08 1.60 -5.61
CA PHE A 95 13.76 2.23 -5.68
C PHE A 95 13.42 2.98 -4.39
N ASN A 96 13.63 2.36 -3.23
CA ASN A 96 13.34 3.00 -1.94
C ASN A 96 14.21 4.23 -1.71
N LEU A 97 15.50 4.21 -2.07
CA LEU A 97 16.38 5.38 -1.99
C LEU A 97 15.90 6.50 -2.92
N TYR A 98 15.49 6.13 -4.15
CA TYR A 98 14.96 7.09 -5.11
C TYR A 98 13.67 7.75 -4.60
N LEU A 99 12.74 6.95 -4.10
CA LEU A 99 11.49 7.44 -3.55
C LEU A 99 11.71 8.26 -2.26
N GLU A 100 12.67 7.85 -1.41
CA GLU A 100 13.02 8.61 -0.22
C GLU A 100 13.48 10.02 -0.58
N ARG A 101 14.29 10.18 -1.63
CA ARG A 101 14.71 11.50 -2.10
C ARG A 101 13.52 12.34 -2.55
N ILE A 102 12.64 11.77 -3.37
CA ILE A 102 11.41 12.45 -3.82
C ILE A 102 10.59 12.93 -2.61
N MET A 103 10.45 12.07 -1.61
CA MET A 103 9.68 12.43 -0.41
C MET A 103 10.37 13.48 0.47
N LEU A 104 11.70 13.43 0.61
CA LEU A 104 12.44 14.46 1.32
C LEU A 104 12.25 15.84 0.67
N ASP A 105 12.34 15.90 -0.66
CA ASP A 105 12.14 17.16 -1.40
C ASP A 105 10.67 17.61 -1.36
N THR A 106 9.72 16.68 -1.40
CA THR A 106 8.28 16.97 -1.27
C THR A 106 7.93 17.57 0.10
N LEU A 107 8.54 17.02 1.15
CA LEU A 107 8.24 17.40 2.54
C LEU A 107 9.07 18.57 3.05
N GLN A 108 10.02 19.04 2.26
CA GLN A 108 10.77 20.23 2.60
C GLN A 108 9.82 21.41 2.84
N ASP A 109 9.97 22.06 3.98
CA ASP A 109 9.13 23.20 4.41
C ASP A 109 7.61 22.88 4.49
N HIS A 110 7.27 21.58 4.67
CA HIS A 110 5.89 21.19 4.92
C HIS A 110 5.61 21.09 6.42
N HIS A 111 4.59 21.84 6.85
CA HIS A 111 4.11 21.80 8.23
C HIS A 111 2.77 21.08 8.28
N THR A 112 2.71 20.00 9.07
CA THR A 112 1.47 19.24 9.24
C THR A 112 0.81 19.54 10.58
N SER A 113 -0.54 19.56 10.57
CA SER A 113 -1.36 19.66 11.78
C SER A 113 -1.54 18.33 12.50
N ILE A 114 -1.16 17.21 11.85
CA ILE A 114 -1.30 15.87 12.41
C ILE A 114 -0.06 15.50 13.21
N SER A 115 -0.25 14.98 14.42
CA SER A 115 0.86 14.51 15.25
C SER A 115 0.48 13.32 16.12
N ILE A 116 1.44 12.44 16.38
CA ILE A 116 1.36 11.38 17.40
C ILE A 116 2.48 11.57 18.40
N GLY A 117 2.12 11.73 19.69
CA GLY A 117 3.09 11.93 20.74
C GLY A 117 3.99 13.16 20.52
N GLY A 118 3.46 14.22 19.90
CA GLY A 118 4.19 15.44 19.54
C GLY A 118 5.08 15.34 18.30
N ARG A 119 5.09 14.19 17.61
CA ARG A 119 5.84 14.02 16.35
C ARG A 119 4.91 14.26 15.16
N PRO A 120 5.27 15.16 14.23
CA PRO A 120 4.46 15.42 13.05
C PRO A 120 4.45 14.19 12.12
N ILE A 121 3.29 13.87 11.56
CA ILE A 121 3.09 12.77 10.62
C ILE A 121 2.18 13.25 9.51
N CYS A 122 2.67 13.29 8.28
CA CYS A 122 1.89 13.68 7.09
C CYS A 122 1.87 12.59 6.01
N ASN A 123 2.56 11.48 6.23
CA ASN A 123 2.55 10.36 5.29
C ASN A 123 2.89 9.03 5.97
N LEU A 124 2.39 7.94 5.37
CA LEU A 124 2.80 6.57 5.64
C LEU A 124 3.21 5.94 4.31
N ARG A 125 4.32 5.17 4.32
CA ARG A 125 4.91 4.63 3.08
C ARG A 125 5.29 3.17 3.23
N PHE A 126 5.02 2.39 2.19
CA PHE A 126 5.51 1.04 2.04
C PHE A 126 5.77 0.78 0.55
N ALA A 127 7.05 0.79 0.14
CA ALA A 127 7.46 0.80 -1.27
C ALA A 127 6.75 1.95 -2.03
N ASP A 128 6.05 1.65 -3.11
CA ASP A 128 5.28 2.60 -3.93
C ASP A 128 3.90 2.95 -3.36
N ASP A 129 3.42 2.22 -2.37
CA ASP A 129 2.17 2.56 -1.67
C ASP A 129 2.39 3.71 -0.69
N ILE A 130 1.86 4.89 -0.99
CA ILE A 130 1.95 6.09 -0.16
C ILE A 130 0.54 6.51 0.28
N ASP A 131 0.39 6.78 1.56
CA ASP A 131 -0.75 7.48 2.13
C ASP A 131 -0.30 8.88 2.57
N LEU A 132 -0.72 9.93 1.86
CA LEU A 132 -0.55 11.32 2.28
C LEU A 132 -1.70 11.70 3.20
N MET A 133 -1.39 12.41 4.27
CA MET A 133 -2.37 12.78 5.27
C MET A 133 -2.34 14.27 5.57
N GLY A 134 -3.52 14.86 5.77
CA GLY A 134 -3.70 16.24 6.18
C GLY A 134 -4.86 16.39 7.17
N GLY A 135 -4.78 17.35 8.07
CA GLY A 135 -5.87 17.70 8.98
C GLY A 135 -6.91 18.63 8.36
N SER A 136 -6.68 19.08 7.12
CA SER A 136 -7.62 19.89 6.35
C SER A 136 -7.49 19.58 4.84
N ASN A 137 -8.55 19.97 4.09
CA ASN A 137 -8.55 19.85 2.64
C ASN A 137 -7.40 20.65 2.00
N THR A 138 -7.14 21.85 2.50
CA THR A 138 -6.05 22.72 2.00
C THR A 138 -4.69 22.10 2.23
N GLU A 139 -4.42 21.57 3.43
CA GLU A 139 -3.16 20.91 3.77
C GLU A 139 -2.91 19.69 2.86
N LEU A 140 -3.93 18.85 2.66
CA LEU A 140 -3.81 17.68 1.79
C LEU A 140 -3.63 18.06 0.32
N GLN A 141 -4.32 19.13 -0.16
CA GLN A 141 -4.17 19.64 -1.51
C GLN A 141 -2.75 20.14 -1.77
N ASP A 142 -2.19 20.93 -0.86
CA ASP A 142 -0.83 21.46 -0.98
C ASP A 142 0.20 20.34 -1.02
N LEU A 143 0.05 19.32 -0.14
CA LEU A 143 0.94 18.17 -0.11
C LEU A 143 0.83 17.33 -1.39
N THR A 144 -0.39 17.15 -1.90
CA THR A 144 -0.65 16.44 -3.18
C THR A 144 0.02 17.16 -4.35
N ASN A 145 -0.09 18.48 -4.43
CA ASN A 145 0.52 19.28 -5.48
C ASN A 145 2.05 19.23 -5.42
N LYS A 146 2.63 19.36 -4.22
CA LYS A 146 4.08 19.24 -4.02
C LYS A 146 4.58 17.87 -4.47
N LEU A 147 3.91 16.77 -4.05
CA LEU A 147 4.31 15.42 -4.48
C LEU A 147 4.22 15.26 -6.00
N ALA A 148 3.12 15.67 -6.62
CA ALA A 148 2.95 15.55 -8.07
C ALA A 148 4.05 16.29 -8.85
N THR A 149 4.38 17.52 -8.42
CA THR A 149 5.44 18.34 -9.04
C THR A 149 6.81 17.71 -8.83
N THR A 150 7.13 17.32 -7.59
CA THR A 150 8.44 16.72 -7.26
C THR A 150 8.62 15.37 -7.98
N ALA A 151 7.61 14.49 -7.94
CA ALA A 151 7.66 13.21 -8.63
C ALA A 151 7.90 13.38 -10.13
N SER A 152 7.21 14.33 -10.76
CA SER A 152 7.40 14.67 -12.19
C SER A 152 8.83 15.12 -12.49
N ALA A 153 9.46 15.94 -11.63
CA ALA A 153 10.85 16.38 -11.78
C ALA A 153 11.84 15.19 -11.73
N TYR A 154 11.49 14.11 -11.05
CA TYR A 154 12.24 12.85 -11.02
C TYR A 154 11.77 11.83 -12.07
N GLY A 155 10.96 12.21 -13.06
CA GLY A 155 10.48 11.33 -14.12
C GLY A 155 9.42 10.31 -13.66
N MET A 156 8.97 10.41 -12.40
CA MET A 156 7.90 9.57 -11.87
C MET A 156 6.53 10.19 -12.18
N GLU A 157 5.56 9.35 -12.50
CA GLU A 157 4.20 9.79 -12.81
C GLU A 157 3.20 9.21 -11.83
N VAL A 158 2.42 10.07 -11.19
CA VAL A 158 1.32 9.65 -10.31
C VAL A 158 0.05 9.44 -11.14
N SER A 159 -0.72 8.40 -10.82
CA SER A 159 -1.98 8.09 -11.49
C SER A 159 -3.14 8.78 -10.80
N SER A 160 -3.73 9.82 -11.40
CA SER A 160 -4.96 10.44 -10.89
C SER A 160 -6.14 9.48 -10.86
N GLU A 161 -6.23 8.58 -11.85
CA GLU A 161 -7.31 7.59 -11.95
C GLU A 161 -7.31 6.58 -10.78
N LYS A 162 -6.12 6.12 -10.37
CA LYS A 162 -5.98 5.10 -9.33
C LYS A 162 -5.80 5.68 -7.93
N SER A 163 -5.26 6.90 -7.82
CA SER A 163 -5.15 7.57 -6.53
C SER A 163 -6.54 7.91 -6.00
N LYS A 164 -6.75 7.74 -4.69
CA LYS A 164 -8.08 7.88 -4.07
C LYS A 164 -7.99 8.69 -2.79
N VAL A 165 -9.04 9.46 -2.54
CA VAL A 165 -9.18 10.25 -1.32
C VAL A 165 -10.16 9.57 -0.37
N LEU A 166 -9.80 9.50 0.91
CA LEU A 166 -10.68 9.01 1.98
C LEU A 166 -10.72 10.08 3.08
N VAL A 167 -11.91 10.41 3.54
CA VAL A 167 -12.10 11.38 4.63
C VAL A 167 -12.72 10.68 5.83
N ASN A 168 -12.00 10.67 6.94
CA ASN A 168 -12.51 10.23 8.23
C ASN A 168 -12.95 11.47 9.03
N SER A 169 -14.25 11.62 9.21
CA SER A 169 -14.87 12.76 9.90
C SER A 169 -16.17 12.35 10.59
N THR A 170 -16.46 12.96 11.72
CA THR A 170 -17.76 12.85 12.40
C THR A 170 -18.82 13.79 11.81
N SER A 171 -18.41 14.78 11.03
CA SER A 171 -19.27 15.86 10.49
C SER A 171 -19.70 15.62 9.04
N ASN A 172 -19.45 14.42 8.47
CA ASN A 172 -19.78 14.05 7.10
C ASN A 172 -19.26 15.05 6.03
N ILE A 173 -18.03 15.52 6.23
CA ILE A 173 -17.35 16.44 5.33
C ILE A 173 -16.88 15.67 4.09
N SER A 174 -16.84 16.33 2.94
CA SER A 174 -16.28 15.85 1.68
C SER A 174 -14.98 16.56 1.36
N ALA A 175 -14.06 15.88 0.67
CA ALA A 175 -12.83 16.47 0.16
C ALA A 175 -12.95 16.76 -1.35
N ASN A 176 -12.40 17.89 -1.76
CA ASN A 176 -12.23 18.22 -3.17
C ASN A 176 -10.74 18.40 -3.44
N ILE A 177 -10.06 17.29 -3.70
CA ILE A 177 -8.63 17.26 -4.00
C ILE A 177 -8.44 17.07 -5.49
N THR A 178 -7.57 17.88 -6.08
CA THR A 178 -7.20 17.76 -7.50
C THR A 178 -5.73 17.40 -7.62
N MET A 179 -5.38 16.71 -8.69
CA MET A 179 -3.99 16.39 -9.05
C MET A 179 -3.80 16.60 -10.55
N ASN A 180 -2.82 17.41 -10.94
CA ASN A 180 -2.59 17.80 -12.34
C ASN A 180 -3.83 18.39 -13.03
N GLY A 181 -4.69 19.10 -12.29
CA GLY A 181 -5.93 19.69 -12.79
C GLY A 181 -7.14 18.75 -12.83
N GLU A 182 -6.96 17.44 -12.49
CA GLU A 182 -8.03 16.45 -12.46
C GLU A 182 -8.50 16.18 -11.03
N PRO A 183 -9.82 16.11 -10.76
CA PRO A 183 -10.35 15.77 -9.45
C PRO A 183 -10.05 14.30 -9.11
N LEU A 184 -9.59 14.05 -7.88
CA LEU A 184 -9.44 12.70 -7.35
C LEU A 184 -10.78 12.18 -6.81
N GLU A 185 -11.03 10.90 -7.00
CA GLU A 185 -12.23 10.24 -6.50
C GLU A 185 -12.19 10.10 -4.97
N GLU A 186 -13.21 10.65 -4.28
CA GLU A 186 -13.43 10.37 -2.86
C GLU A 186 -14.15 9.02 -2.72
N VAL A 187 -13.58 8.15 -1.89
CA VAL A 187 -14.12 6.80 -1.65
C VAL A 187 -14.59 6.63 -0.20
N THR A 188 -15.54 5.74 0.01
CA THR A 188 -16.03 5.39 1.36
C THR A 188 -15.20 4.30 2.03
N SER A 189 -14.38 3.59 1.24
CA SER A 189 -13.43 2.59 1.72
C SER A 189 -12.28 2.43 0.73
N PHE A 190 -11.10 2.14 1.24
CA PHE A 190 -9.91 1.91 0.41
C PHE A 190 -9.12 0.70 0.90
N LYS A 191 -8.57 -0.08 -0.04
CA LYS A 191 -7.73 -1.23 0.27
C LYS A 191 -6.27 -0.82 0.36
N TYR A 192 -5.77 -0.59 1.57
CA TYR A 192 -4.39 -0.22 1.85
C TYR A 192 -3.58 -1.41 2.36
N LEU A 193 -2.49 -1.74 1.68
CA LEU A 193 -1.60 -2.88 2.02
C LEU A 193 -2.35 -4.19 2.30
N GLY A 194 -3.41 -4.43 1.55
CA GLY A 194 -4.22 -5.64 1.67
C GLY A 194 -5.30 -5.60 2.75
N ALA A 195 -5.37 -4.59 3.62
CA ALA A 195 -6.45 -4.35 4.56
C ALA A 195 -7.39 -3.25 4.07
N THR A 196 -8.67 -3.31 4.44
CA THR A 196 -9.67 -2.31 4.05
C THR A 196 -9.81 -1.27 5.15
N LEU A 197 -9.54 -0.01 4.81
CA LEU A 197 -9.85 1.15 5.63
C LEU A 197 -11.21 1.70 5.21
N SER A 198 -12.02 2.16 6.16
CA SER A 198 -13.36 2.68 5.90
C SER A 198 -13.53 4.08 6.45
N LYS A 199 -14.42 4.87 5.83
CA LYS A 199 -14.75 6.24 6.21
C LYS A 199 -15.24 6.34 7.66
N ASP A 200 -15.92 5.31 8.17
CA ASP A 200 -16.42 5.23 9.55
C ASP A 200 -15.35 4.80 10.58
N GLY A 201 -14.13 4.47 10.13
CA GLY A 201 -13.04 4.01 10.97
C GLY A 201 -13.22 2.61 11.55
N THR A 202 -14.33 1.90 11.26
CA THR A 202 -14.61 0.57 11.83
C THR A 202 -13.90 -0.55 11.06
N CYS A 203 -13.68 -1.69 11.74
CA CYS A 203 -13.14 -2.90 11.11
C CYS A 203 -14.22 -3.80 10.51
N THR A 204 -15.47 -3.41 10.56
CA THR A 204 -16.62 -4.25 10.17
C THR A 204 -16.56 -4.68 8.70
N ALA A 205 -16.23 -3.75 7.81
CA ALA A 205 -16.09 -4.02 6.37
C ALA A 205 -14.94 -5.00 6.10
N GLU A 206 -13.78 -4.77 6.71
CA GLU A 206 -12.60 -5.63 6.57
C GLU A 206 -12.91 -7.06 7.04
N VAL A 207 -13.48 -7.24 8.23
CA VAL A 207 -13.81 -8.58 8.75
C VAL A 207 -14.80 -9.31 7.84
N ARG A 208 -15.81 -8.62 7.28
CA ARG A 208 -16.73 -9.22 6.31
C ARG A 208 -16.00 -9.72 5.06
N ILE A 209 -15.09 -8.92 4.52
CA ILE A 209 -14.27 -9.28 3.36
C ILE A 209 -13.39 -10.49 3.68
N ARG A 210 -12.73 -10.51 4.84
CA ARG A 210 -11.90 -11.65 5.27
C ARG A 210 -12.69 -12.94 5.41
N ILE A 211 -13.86 -12.89 6.02
CA ILE A 211 -14.78 -14.03 6.12
C ILE A 211 -15.18 -14.52 4.73
N ALA A 212 -15.48 -13.62 3.80
CA ALA A 212 -15.82 -13.99 2.42
C ALA A 212 -14.66 -14.69 1.69
N ILE A 213 -13.44 -14.13 1.76
CA ILE A 213 -12.24 -14.72 1.14
C ILE A 213 -11.91 -16.09 1.78
N ALA A 214 -11.97 -16.20 3.11
CA ALA A 214 -11.76 -17.44 3.83
C ALA A 214 -12.84 -18.50 3.49
N THR A 215 -14.10 -18.07 3.29
CA THR A 215 -15.19 -18.96 2.83
C THR A 215 -14.90 -19.50 1.43
N ALA A 216 -14.41 -18.64 0.53
CA ALA A 216 -14.01 -19.07 -0.82
C ALA A 216 -12.83 -20.06 -0.77
N ALA A 217 -11.84 -19.85 0.10
CA ALA A 217 -10.74 -20.78 0.31
C ALA A 217 -11.24 -22.14 0.83
N MET A 218 -12.16 -22.16 1.80
CA MET A 218 -12.82 -23.38 2.27
C MET A 218 -13.54 -24.13 1.13
N ALA A 219 -14.22 -23.39 0.24
CA ALA A 219 -14.93 -24.03 -0.88
C ALA A 219 -13.95 -24.64 -1.90
N ARG A 220 -12.85 -23.97 -2.22
CA ARG A 220 -11.82 -24.50 -3.15
C ARG A 220 -11.21 -25.80 -2.64
N LEU A 221 -11.08 -25.95 -1.34
CA LEU A 221 -10.52 -27.14 -0.68
C LEU A 221 -11.59 -28.22 -0.36
N ALA A 222 -12.80 -28.12 -0.92
CA ALA A 222 -13.92 -29.02 -0.63
C ALA A 222 -13.59 -30.51 -0.85
N ARG A 223 -12.77 -30.85 -1.88
CA ARG A 223 -12.30 -32.22 -2.12
C ARG A 223 -11.40 -32.75 -1.01
N VAL A 224 -10.56 -31.91 -0.44
CA VAL A 224 -9.67 -32.23 0.68
C VAL A 224 -10.49 -32.52 1.94
N TRP A 225 -11.49 -31.68 2.22
CA TRP A 225 -12.35 -31.87 3.39
C TRP A 225 -13.18 -33.17 3.33
N LYS A 226 -13.57 -33.60 2.12
CA LYS A 226 -14.32 -34.84 1.90
C LYS A 226 -13.45 -36.09 1.74
N SER A 227 -12.13 -35.95 1.68
CA SER A 227 -11.20 -37.09 1.54
C SER A 227 -11.02 -37.87 2.84
N ASN A 228 -10.43 -39.07 2.74
CA ASN A 228 -10.10 -39.93 3.89
C ASN A 228 -8.83 -39.49 4.65
N ILE A 229 -8.36 -38.24 4.42
CA ILE A 229 -7.24 -37.66 5.18
C ILE A 229 -7.66 -37.52 6.65
N GLY A 230 -6.80 -37.92 7.59
CA GLY A 230 -7.07 -37.81 9.01
C GLY A 230 -7.30 -36.38 9.50
N PHE A 231 -8.17 -36.23 10.49
CA PHE A 231 -8.54 -34.93 11.07
C PHE A 231 -7.33 -34.03 11.44
N PRO A 232 -6.23 -34.54 12.06
CA PRO A 232 -5.08 -33.69 12.38
C PRO A 232 -4.47 -33.00 11.15
N THR A 233 -4.41 -33.70 10.01
CA THR A 233 -3.89 -33.12 8.77
C THR A 233 -4.87 -32.11 8.15
N LYS A 234 -6.18 -32.41 8.14
CA LYS A 234 -7.21 -31.44 7.72
C LYS A 234 -7.15 -30.18 8.57
N PHE A 235 -7.01 -30.31 9.90
CA PHE A 235 -6.93 -29.18 10.81
C PHE A 235 -5.67 -28.32 10.57
N LYS A 236 -4.50 -28.95 10.31
CA LYS A 236 -3.28 -28.22 9.92
C LYS A 236 -3.50 -27.41 8.64
N LEU A 237 -4.10 -28.03 7.61
CA LEU A 237 -4.43 -27.35 6.35
C LEU A 237 -5.43 -26.19 6.55
N PHE A 238 -6.47 -26.42 7.35
CA PHE A 238 -7.42 -25.38 7.72
C PHE A 238 -6.72 -24.18 8.38
N ARG A 239 -5.88 -24.45 9.37
CA ARG A 239 -5.16 -23.41 10.09
C ARG A 239 -4.21 -22.62 9.17
N SER A 240 -3.45 -23.31 8.32
CA SER A 240 -2.46 -22.65 7.46
C SER A 240 -3.05 -21.95 6.23
N LEU A 241 -4.17 -22.44 5.67
CA LEU A 241 -4.71 -21.94 4.41
C LEU A 241 -5.97 -21.08 4.58
N VAL A 242 -6.77 -21.32 5.63
CA VAL A 242 -8.04 -20.60 5.82
C VAL A 242 -7.93 -19.59 6.95
N ILE A 243 -7.42 -20.00 8.11
CA ILE A 243 -7.29 -19.10 9.26
C ILE A 243 -6.27 -18.00 8.99
N SER A 244 -5.16 -18.28 8.30
CA SER A 244 -4.19 -17.26 7.91
C SER A 244 -4.80 -16.16 7.01
N ILE A 245 -5.73 -16.53 6.13
CA ILE A 245 -6.48 -15.55 5.32
C ILE A 245 -7.44 -14.75 6.21
N LEU A 246 -8.18 -15.42 7.07
CA LEU A 246 -9.14 -14.78 7.98
C LEU A 246 -8.46 -13.74 8.86
N LEU A 247 -7.34 -14.13 9.47
CA LEU A 247 -6.65 -13.33 10.50
C LEU A 247 -5.60 -12.36 9.93
N TYR A 248 -5.52 -12.18 8.61
CA TYR A 248 -4.59 -11.19 8.06
C TYR A 248 -4.95 -9.79 8.55
N GLY A 249 -4.03 -9.11 9.23
CA GLY A 249 -4.23 -7.78 9.79
C GLY A 249 -5.10 -7.72 11.05
N CYS A 250 -5.44 -8.86 11.65
CA CYS A 250 -6.33 -8.91 12.82
C CYS A 250 -5.76 -8.18 14.05
N GLU A 251 -4.44 -8.04 14.14
CA GLU A 251 -3.77 -7.24 15.17
C GLU A 251 -4.09 -5.74 15.11
N THR A 252 -4.67 -5.30 13.99
CA THR A 252 -5.09 -3.92 13.80
C THR A 252 -6.60 -3.72 14.01
N TRP A 253 -7.34 -4.76 14.41
CA TRP A 253 -8.79 -4.69 14.50
C TRP A 253 -9.25 -4.27 15.89
N THR A 254 -10.13 -3.28 15.92
CA THR A 254 -10.99 -2.98 17.08
C THR A 254 -12.29 -3.74 16.90
N LEU A 255 -12.44 -4.86 17.59
CA LEU A 255 -13.59 -5.76 17.43
C LEU A 255 -14.80 -5.29 18.23
N LEU A 256 -15.92 -5.11 17.53
CA LEU A 256 -17.24 -4.97 18.13
C LEU A 256 -17.81 -6.38 18.40
N ALA A 257 -18.66 -6.52 19.43
CA ALA A 257 -19.27 -7.80 19.84
C ALA A 257 -20.00 -8.53 18.69
N GLU A 258 -20.65 -7.78 17.79
CA GLU A 258 -21.28 -8.37 16.60
C GLU A 258 -20.25 -8.97 15.63
N THR A 259 -19.13 -8.27 15.43
CA THR A 259 -18.05 -8.71 14.53
C THR A 259 -17.38 -9.95 15.08
N GLU A 260 -17.13 -10.01 16.38
CA GLU A 260 -16.60 -11.18 17.08
C GLU A 260 -17.51 -12.40 16.91
N ARG A 261 -18.81 -12.25 17.13
CA ARG A 261 -19.79 -13.33 16.92
C ARG A 261 -19.79 -13.86 15.49
N ARG A 262 -19.59 -12.99 14.49
CA ARG A 262 -19.50 -13.40 13.08
C ARG A 262 -18.25 -14.25 12.81
N ILE A 263 -17.10 -13.89 13.39
CA ILE A 263 -15.85 -14.66 13.29
C ILE A 263 -16.04 -16.03 13.94
N GLN A 264 -16.60 -16.09 15.14
CA GLN A 264 -16.89 -17.35 15.86
C GLN A 264 -17.86 -18.23 15.06
N ALA A 265 -18.94 -17.68 14.53
CA ALA A 265 -19.90 -18.41 13.71
C ALA A 265 -19.24 -19.01 12.45
N PHE A 266 -18.35 -18.27 11.80
CA PHE A 266 -17.57 -18.76 10.66
C PHE A 266 -16.66 -19.91 11.06
N GLU A 267 -15.89 -19.78 12.14
CA GLU A 267 -15.00 -20.83 12.66
C GLU A 267 -15.77 -22.10 12.95
N MET A 268 -16.87 -22.02 13.71
CA MET A 268 -17.71 -23.18 14.04
C MET A 268 -18.32 -23.84 12.81
N LYS A 269 -18.69 -23.08 11.79
CA LYS A 269 -19.15 -23.61 10.49
C LYS A 269 -18.05 -24.38 9.76
N CYS A 270 -16.82 -23.89 9.81
CA CYS A 270 -15.67 -24.53 9.19
C CYS A 270 -15.30 -25.82 9.92
N LEU A 271 -15.23 -25.79 11.25
CA LEU A 271 -14.89 -26.97 12.07
C LEU A 271 -15.87 -28.12 11.85
N ARG A 272 -17.19 -27.83 11.77
CA ARG A 272 -18.21 -28.85 11.43
C ARG A 272 -18.02 -29.49 10.03
N ARG A 273 -17.31 -28.84 9.13
CA ARG A 273 -16.99 -29.38 7.80
C ARG A 273 -15.75 -30.26 7.79
N LEU A 274 -14.87 -30.09 8.76
CA LEU A 274 -13.66 -30.89 8.90
C LEU A 274 -13.92 -32.24 9.58
N LEU A 275 -14.93 -32.28 10.45
CA LEU A 275 -15.45 -33.50 11.09
C LEU A 275 -16.27 -34.32 10.12
#